data_19ce21553eca7d3b34a6db2788456c10
#
_entry.id   19ce21553eca7d3b34a6db2788456c10
#
_cell.length_a   1.000
_cell.length_b   1.000
_cell.length_c   1.000
_cell.angle_alpha   90.00
_cell.angle_beta   90.00
_cell.angle_gamma   90.00
#
_symmetry.space_group_name_H-M   'P 1'
#
loop_
_entity.id
_entity.type
_entity.pdbx_description
1 polymer ?
#
loop_
_entity_poly.entity_id
_entity_poly.type
_entity_poly.pdbx_seq_one_letter_code
_entity_poly.pdbx_strand_id
1 'polypeptide(L)'
;MSSPEAALSALSAQLRTEESVISPQVADPGGAEPALGLLAAAGPRAAEAPGEYSLLIESVREGYLLHYGKPRIVVGADADLALLAGDYLYALGLERLATLGDLEAIRELSDLISLSAQLHDAPMDEAAAGARAADAVWLASVTVVASGTTPDHEQGKSALREGRPGAPSALWLSARQTAQESSLGDRLERAAEAIGFDPDQDLPA
;
A
#
# COMPACT_ATOMS: atom_id res chain seq x y z
N MET A 1 5.54 -18.75 -10.75
CA MET A 1 5.56 -17.50 -9.98
C MET A 1 5.40 -16.35 -10.96
N SER A 2 4.47 -15.45 -10.72
CA SER A 2 4.28 -14.26 -11.56
C SER A 2 5.46 -13.31 -11.41
N SER A 3 5.78 -12.55 -12.48
CA SER A 3 6.76 -11.48 -12.35
C SER A 3 6.16 -10.31 -11.52
N PRO A 4 6.97 -9.51 -10.83
CA PRO A 4 6.48 -8.35 -10.07
C PRO A 4 5.66 -7.38 -10.93
N GLU A 5 6.03 -7.17 -12.18
CA GLU A 5 5.36 -6.28 -13.13
C GLU A 5 3.96 -6.79 -13.51
N ALA A 6 3.74 -8.10 -13.42
CA ALA A 6 2.45 -8.72 -13.76
C ALA A 6 1.47 -8.77 -12.57
N ALA A 7 1.80 -8.18 -11.41
CA ALA A 7 1.03 -8.30 -10.17
C ALA A 7 -0.46 -7.92 -10.36
N LEU A 8 -0.75 -6.78 -10.97
CA LEU A 8 -2.14 -6.34 -11.19
C LEU A 8 -2.90 -7.26 -12.15
N SER A 9 -2.25 -7.72 -13.21
CA SER A 9 -2.85 -8.66 -14.16
C SER A 9 -3.10 -10.03 -13.52
N ALA A 10 -2.16 -10.49 -12.68
CA ALA A 10 -2.31 -11.74 -11.94
C ALA A 10 -3.45 -11.65 -10.90
N LEU A 11 -3.55 -10.53 -10.18
CA LEU A 11 -4.64 -10.28 -9.24
C LEU A 11 -5.99 -10.24 -9.97
N SER A 12 -6.08 -9.51 -11.08
CA SER A 12 -7.29 -9.46 -11.92
C SER A 12 -7.70 -10.86 -12.41
N ALA A 13 -6.74 -11.66 -12.91
CA ALA A 13 -7.02 -13.02 -13.36
C ALA A 13 -7.51 -13.91 -12.20
N GLN A 14 -6.89 -13.83 -11.03
CA GLN A 14 -7.32 -14.57 -9.85
C GLN A 14 -8.76 -14.23 -9.47
N LEU A 15 -9.08 -12.94 -9.29
CA LEU A 15 -10.42 -12.50 -8.89
C LEU A 15 -11.51 -12.91 -9.88
N ARG A 16 -11.21 -12.98 -11.17
CA ARG A 16 -12.16 -13.48 -12.19
C ARG A 16 -12.42 -14.97 -12.06
N THR A 17 -11.41 -15.77 -11.70
CA THR A 17 -11.53 -17.24 -11.62
C THR A 17 -12.17 -17.71 -10.31
N GLU A 18 -12.28 -16.87 -9.30
CA GLU A 18 -12.90 -17.21 -8.01
C GLU A 18 -14.41 -17.36 -8.07
N GLU A 19 -15.06 -16.92 -9.17
CA GLU A 19 -16.51 -16.99 -9.37
C GLU A 19 -17.32 -16.40 -8.19
N SER A 20 -16.77 -15.35 -7.58
CA SER A 20 -17.37 -14.63 -6.44
C SER A 20 -18.29 -13.50 -6.91
N VAL A 21 -18.94 -12.84 -5.97
CA VAL A 21 -19.77 -11.64 -6.24
C VAL A 21 -18.95 -10.46 -6.80
N ILE A 22 -17.63 -10.47 -6.60
CA ILE A 22 -16.70 -9.45 -7.09
C ILE A 22 -16.33 -9.71 -8.56
N SER A 23 -16.27 -10.97 -8.98
CA SER A 23 -15.74 -11.38 -10.31
C SER A 23 -16.37 -10.66 -11.51
N PRO A 24 -17.68 -10.36 -11.54
CA PRO A 24 -18.29 -9.60 -12.65
C PRO A 24 -17.82 -8.15 -12.76
N GLN A 25 -17.25 -7.59 -11.68
CA GLN A 25 -16.78 -6.21 -11.62
C GLN A 25 -15.27 -6.07 -11.93
N VAL A 26 -14.60 -7.21 -12.17
CA VAL A 26 -13.16 -7.21 -12.39
C VAL A 26 -12.83 -6.85 -13.83
N ALA A 27 -12.12 -5.74 -14.01
CA ALA A 27 -11.60 -5.27 -15.30
C ALA A 27 -10.12 -5.63 -15.46
N ASP A 28 -9.62 -5.46 -16.68
CA ASP A 28 -8.17 -5.46 -16.92
C ASP A 28 -7.55 -4.19 -16.35
N PRO A 29 -6.37 -4.27 -15.73
CA PRO A 29 -5.70 -3.12 -15.14
C PRO A 29 -5.27 -2.05 -16.18
N GLY A 30 -5.42 -2.33 -17.46
CA GLY A 30 -5.01 -1.43 -18.53
C GLY A 30 -3.49 -1.18 -18.51
N GLY A 31 -3.12 0.09 -18.44
CA GLY A 31 -1.71 0.50 -18.30
C GLY A 31 -1.29 0.84 -16.87
N ALA A 32 -2.08 0.46 -15.85
CA ALA A 32 -1.74 0.75 -14.47
C ALA A 32 -0.47 0.01 -14.05
N GLU A 33 0.47 0.74 -13.48
CA GLU A 33 1.73 0.20 -12.97
C GLU A 33 1.57 -0.27 -11.52
N PRO A 34 2.09 -1.47 -11.15
CA PRO A 34 2.12 -1.93 -9.77
C PRO A 34 3.28 -1.29 -8.98
N ALA A 35 3.33 0.04 -8.91
CA ALA A 35 4.51 0.77 -8.48
C ALA A 35 4.89 0.50 -7.02
N LEU A 36 3.91 0.38 -6.12
CA LEU A 36 4.14 0.02 -4.72
C LEU A 36 4.58 -1.45 -4.60
N GLY A 37 3.98 -2.34 -5.38
CA GLY A 37 4.40 -3.73 -5.47
C GLY A 37 5.83 -3.89 -5.98
N LEU A 38 6.23 -3.08 -6.97
CA LEU A 38 7.60 -3.06 -7.49
C LEU A 38 8.61 -2.53 -6.48
N LEU A 39 8.23 -1.56 -5.65
CA LEU A 39 9.06 -1.10 -4.53
C LEU A 39 9.30 -2.23 -3.54
N ALA A 40 8.25 -2.91 -3.10
CA ALA A 40 8.36 -4.04 -2.18
C ALA A 40 9.21 -5.18 -2.75
N ALA A 41 8.94 -5.56 -4.00
CA ALA A 41 9.62 -6.66 -4.68
C ALA A 41 11.13 -6.43 -4.92
N ALA A 42 11.56 -5.17 -4.97
CA ALA A 42 12.96 -4.82 -5.16
C ALA A 42 13.80 -4.91 -3.89
N GLY A 43 13.16 -5.03 -2.73
CA GLY A 43 13.86 -5.06 -1.45
C GLY A 43 14.47 -6.42 -1.10
N PRO A 44 15.47 -6.43 -0.21
CA PRO A 44 16.17 -7.65 0.18
C PRO A 44 15.24 -8.68 0.86
N ARG A 45 14.18 -8.25 1.54
CA ARG A 45 13.23 -9.15 2.21
C ARG A 45 12.36 -9.93 1.20
N ALA A 46 12.12 -9.37 0.02
CA ALA A 46 11.32 -10.00 -1.02
C ALA A 46 12.12 -10.89 -1.98
N ALA A 47 13.45 -11.03 -1.79
CA ALA A 47 14.37 -11.66 -2.75
C ALA A 47 13.97 -13.10 -3.15
N GLU A 48 13.39 -13.88 -2.24
CA GLU A 48 12.99 -15.26 -2.51
C GLU A 48 11.64 -15.37 -3.24
N ALA A 49 10.77 -14.35 -3.12
CA ALA A 49 9.42 -14.36 -3.69
C ALA A 49 8.96 -12.97 -4.20
N PRO A 50 9.73 -12.27 -5.05
CA PRO A 50 9.44 -10.89 -5.41
C PRO A 50 8.07 -10.70 -6.07
N GLY A 51 7.63 -11.64 -6.90
CA GLY A 51 6.30 -11.60 -7.51
C GLY A 51 5.16 -11.72 -6.50
N GLU A 52 5.33 -12.51 -5.44
CA GLU A 52 4.34 -12.62 -4.36
C GLU A 52 4.26 -11.32 -3.55
N TYR A 53 5.41 -10.74 -3.18
CA TYR A 53 5.41 -9.43 -2.48
C TYR A 53 4.77 -8.33 -3.33
N SER A 54 5.04 -8.28 -4.62
CA SER A 54 4.36 -7.33 -5.51
C SER A 54 2.85 -7.55 -5.51
N LEU A 55 2.40 -8.78 -5.66
CA LEU A 55 0.98 -9.12 -5.76
C LEU A 55 0.22 -8.82 -4.46
N LEU A 56 0.80 -9.19 -3.30
CA LEU A 56 0.14 -8.93 -2.01
C LEU A 56 0.06 -7.43 -1.68
N ILE A 57 1.09 -6.65 -1.97
CA ILE A 57 1.05 -5.19 -1.79
C ILE A 57 -0.03 -4.57 -2.68
N GLU A 58 -0.09 -4.97 -3.95
CA GLU A 58 -1.09 -4.43 -4.87
C GLU A 58 -2.51 -4.89 -4.52
N SER A 59 -2.67 -6.09 -3.92
CA SER A 59 -3.95 -6.53 -3.37
C SER A 59 -4.41 -5.61 -2.23
N VAL A 60 -3.55 -5.33 -1.25
CA VAL A 60 -3.87 -4.42 -0.14
C VAL A 60 -4.10 -2.99 -0.65
N ARG A 61 -3.32 -2.52 -1.63
CA ARG A 61 -3.53 -1.19 -2.23
C ARG A 61 -4.85 -1.09 -2.97
N GLU A 62 -5.25 -2.11 -3.70
CA GLU A 62 -6.54 -2.13 -4.39
C GLU A 62 -7.70 -2.12 -3.38
N GLY A 63 -7.57 -2.86 -2.26
CA GLY A 63 -8.50 -2.79 -1.14
C GLY A 63 -8.63 -1.37 -0.57
N TYR A 64 -7.50 -0.71 -0.33
CA TYR A 64 -7.49 0.69 0.09
C TYR A 64 -8.18 1.63 -0.92
N LEU A 65 -7.92 1.44 -2.22
CA LEU A 65 -8.53 2.28 -3.26
C LEU A 65 -10.06 2.06 -3.38
N LEU A 66 -10.57 0.89 -3.04
CA LEU A 66 -12.01 0.61 -2.95
C LEU A 66 -12.67 1.35 -1.79
N HIS A 67 -11.97 1.54 -0.68
CA HIS A 67 -12.48 2.28 0.48
C HIS A 67 -12.35 3.80 0.32
N TYR A 68 -11.22 4.28 -0.21
CA TYR A 68 -10.85 5.68 -0.07
C TYR A 68 -10.44 6.37 -1.38
N GLY A 69 -10.37 5.64 -2.48
CA GLY A 69 -9.81 6.16 -3.73
C GLY A 69 -10.53 5.72 -4.98
N LYS A 70 -9.75 5.53 -6.04
CA LYS A 70 -10.24 5.04 -7.33
C LYS A 70 -9.59 3.69 -7.63
N PRO A 71 -10.35 2.59 -7.56
CA PRO A 71 -9.82 1.26 -7.84
C PRO A 71 -9.39 1.12 -9.31
N ARG A 72 -8.39 0.27 -9.54
CA ARG A 72 -7.78 0.04 -10.86
C ARG A 72 -8.28 -1.26 -11.51
N ILE A 73 -8.74 -2.21 -10.69
CA ILE A 73 -9.14 -3.56 -11.13
C ILE A 73 -10.62 -3.81 -10.88
N VAL A 74 -11.14 -3.52 -9.68
CA VAL A 74 -12.55 -3.73 -9.36
C VAL A 74 -13.32 -2.45 -9.66
N VAL A 75 -13.95 -2.38 -10.84
CA VAL A 75 -14.61 -1.17 -11.35
C VAL A 75 -16.11 -1.39 -11.46
N GLY A 76 -16.91 -0.35 -11.18
CA GLY A 76 -18.38 -0.42 -11.32
C GLY A 76 -19.10 -1.13 -10.15
N ALA A 77 -18.41 -1.43 -9.05
CA ALA A 77 -19.04 -1.88 -7.82
C ALA A 77 -19.86 -0.74 -7.20
N ASP A 78 -21.04 -1.06 -6.66
CA ASP A 78 -21.76 -0.14 -5.78
C ASP A 78 -21.03 0.01 -4.44
N ALA A 79 -21.49 0.93 -3.59
CA ALA A 79 -20.81 1.26 -2.34
C ALA A 79 -20.68 0.04 -1.40
N ASP A 80 -21.70 -0.79 -1.29
CA ASP A 80 -21.70 -1.95 -0.41
C ASP A 80 -20.73 -3.03 -0.92
N LEU A 81 -20.76 -3.28 -2.23
CA LEU A 81 -19.86 -4.24 -2.85
C LEU A 81 -18.39 -3.73 -2.83
N ALA A 82 -18.19 -2.42 -2.97
CA ALA A 82 -16.84 -1.83 -2.88
C ALA A 82 -16.24 -2.03 -1.49
N LEU A 83 -17.02 -1.81 -0.42
CA LEU A 83 -16.59 -2.08 0.96
C LEU A 83 -16.24 -3.56 1.16
N LEU A 84 -17.13 -4.46 0.75
CA LEU A 84 -16.91 -5.91 0.87
C LEU A 84 -15.66 -6.36 0.09
N ALA A 85 -15.49 -5.87 -1.14
CA ALA A 85 -14.34 -6.21 -1.98
C ALA A 85 -13.04 -5.64 -1.39
N GLY A 86 -13.08 -4.45 -0.80
CA GLY A 86 -11.94 -3.84 -0.11
C GLY A 86 -11.46 -4.70 1.07
N ASP A 87 -12.38 -5.10 1.94
CA ASP A 87 -12.08 -5.98 3.07
C ASP A 87 -11.53 -7.34 2.62
N TYR A 88 -12.13 -7.92 1.56
CA TYR A 88 -11.64 -9.17 0.99
C TYR A 88 -10.20 -9.05 0.49
N LEU A 89 -9.87 -7.97 -0.21
CA LEU A 89 -8.51 -7.75 -0.74
C LEU A 89 -7.48 -7.47 0.35
N TYR A 90 -7.85 -6.82 1.44
CA TYR A 90 -7.01 -6.71 2.63
C TYR A 90 -6.70 -8.09 3.21
N ALA A 91 -7.74 -8.91 3.40
CA ALA A 91 -7.58 -10.26 3.93
C ALA A 91 -6.73 -11.14 3.02
N LEU A 92 -6.92 -11.05 1.70
CA LEU A 92 -6.14 -11.81 0.70
C LEU A 92 -4.65 -11.46 0.76
N GLY A 93 -4.31 -10.18 0.87
CA GLY A 93 -2.90 -9.74 0.99
C GLY A 93 -2.25 -10.26 2.28
N LEU A 94 -2.95 -10.16 3.41
CA LEU A 94 -2.45 -10.64 4.70
C LEU A 94 -2.34 -12.17 4.75
N GLU A 95 -3.27 -12.93 4.15
CA GLU A 95 -3.20 -14.38 4.04
C GLU A 95 -1.97 -14.85 3.27
N ARG A 96 -1.63 -14.17 2.17
CA ARG A 96 -0.40 -14.46 1.40
C ARG A 96 0.85 -14.26 2.23
N LEU A 97 0.92 -13.17 3.01
CA LEU A 97 2.03 -12.96 3.96
C LEU A 97 2.10 -14.05 5.03
N ALA A 98 0.95 -14.48 5.55
CA ALA A 98 0.89 -15.56 6.52
C ALA A 98 1.43 -16.87 5.91
N THR A 99 1.13 -17.14 4.65
CA THR A 99 1.65 -18.30 3.92
C THR A 99 3.18 -18.22 3.71
N LEU A 100 3.72 -17.01 3.50
CA LEU A 100 5.17 -16.76 3.42
C LEU A 100 5.84 -16.81 4.80
N GLY A 101 5.07 -16.74 5.89
CA GLY A 101 5.59 -16.71 7.26
C GLY A 101 6.18 -15.37 7.69
N ASP A 102 5.94 -14.28 6.92
CA ASP A 102 6.46 -12.94 7.22
C ASP A 102 5.55 -12.18 8.19
N LEU A 103 5.69 -12.50 9.49
CA LEU A 103 4.89 -11.89 10.56
C LEU A 103 5.21 -10.39 10.75
N GLU A 104 6.40 -9.95 10.40
CA GLU A 104 6.79 -8.53 10.47
C GLU A 104 6.02 -7.72 9.42
N ALA A 105 5.97 -8.20 8.18
CA ALA A 105 5.18 -7.55 7.14
C ALA A 105 3.67 -7.61 7.41
N ILE A 106 3.14 -8.68 8.02
CA ILE A 106 1.74 -8.75 8.47
C ILE A 106 1.45 -7.63 9.46
N ARG A 107 2.32 -7.45 10.47
CA ARG A 107 2.15 -6.37 11.47
C ARG A 107 2.18 -5.02 10.80
N GLU A 108 3.14 -4.79 9.91
CA GLU A 108 3.30 -3.53 9.21
C GLU A 108 2.08 -3.18 8.35
N LEU A 109 1.58 -4.12 7.55
CA LEU A 109 0.38 -3.86 6.72
C LEU A 109 -0.90 -3.73 7.55
N SER A 110 -1.01 -4.42 8.69
CA SER A 110 -2.12 -4.23 9.63
C SER A 110 -2.10 -2.83 10.25
N ASP A 111 -0.91 -2.34 10.62
CA ASP A 111 -0.71 -0.97 11.08
C ASP A 111 -1.06 0.05 9.99
N LEU A 112 -0.59 -0.18 8.77
CA LEU A 112 -0.88 0.66 7.61
C LEU A 112 -2.40 0.79 7.38
N ILE A 113 -3.14 -0.32 7.38
CA ILE A 113 -4.60 -0.32 7.20
C ILE A 113 -5.27 0.50 8.30
N SER A 114 -4.88 0.30 9.57
CA SER A 114 -5.45 1.02 10.71
C SER A 114 -5.13 2.52 10.67
N LEU A 115 -3.89 2.89 10.35
CA LEU A 115 -3.46 4.28 10.26
C LEU A 115 -4.11 5.01 9.09
N SER A 116 -4.26 4.33 7.94
CA SER A 116 -4.99 4.87 6.79
C SER A 116 -6.44 5.16 7.15
N ALA A 117 -7.13 4.24 7.85
CA ALA A 117 -8.50 4.45 8.30
C ALA A 117 -8.60 5.66 9.25
N GLN A 118 -7.67 5.78 10.21
CA GLN A 118 -7.62 6.93 11.13
C GLN A 118 -7.44 8.26 10.38
N LEU A 119 -6.61 8.31 9.35
CA LEU A 119 -6.35 9.52 8.55
C LEU A 119 -7.56 9.90 7.70
N HIS A 120 -8.34 8.94 7.25
CA HIS A 120 -9.57 9.19 6.47
C HIS A 120 -10.80 9.49 7.34
N ASP A 121 -10.73 9.25 8.65
CA ASP A 121 -11.79 9.65 9.62
C ASP A 121 -11.68 11.14 10.02
N ALA A 122 -10.79 11.90 9.39
CA ALA A 122 -10.64 13.34 9.64
C ALA A 122 -11.89 14.12 9.18
N PRO A 123 -12.18 15.30 9.80
CA PRO A 123 -13.24 16.19 9.36
C PRO A 123 -13.14 16.54 7.88
N MET A 124 -14.29 16.84 7.24
CA MET A 124 -14.37 17.08 5.78
C MET A 124 -13.45 18.21 5.28
N ASP A 125 -13.19 19.21 6.09
CA ASP A 125 -12.27 20.32 5.76
C ASP A 125 -10.78 19.91 5.82
N GLU A 126 -10.46 18.79 6.47
CA GLU A 126 -9.12 18.21 6.58
C GLU A 126 -8.95 16.93 5.73
N ALA A 127 -10.01 16.44 5.08
CA ALA A 127 -10.00 15.16 4.35
C ALA A 127 -8.90 15.06 3.28
N ALA A 128 -8.62 16.16 2.56
CA ALA A 128 -7.56 16.17 1.56
C ALA A 128 -6.15 16.07 2.18
N ALA A 129 -5.94 16.66 3.36
CA ALA A 129 -4.69 16.54 4.10
C ALA A 129 -4.53 15.11 4.64
N GLY A 130 -5.61 14.50 5.13
CA GLY A 130 -5.63 13.11 5.58
C GLY A 130 -5.26 12.13 4.45
N ALA A 131 -5.82 12.31 3.26
CA ALA A 131 -5.50 11.48 2.10
C ALA A 131 -4.01 11.57 1.70
N ARG A 132 -3.44 12.79 1.67
CA ARG A 132 -2.01 13.00 1.38
C ARG A 132 -1.10 12.41 2.46
N ALA A 133 -1.49 12.54 3.72
CA ALA A 133 -0.79 11.92 4.83
C ALA A 133 -0.81 10.37 4.71
N ALA A 134 -1.92 9.79 4.25
CA ALA A 134 -2.02 8.36 4.00
C ALA A 134 -1.04 7.87 2.93
N ASP A 135 -0.78 8.65 1.88
CA ASP A 135 0.19 8.28 0.85
C ASP A 135 1.64 8.24 1.40
N ALA A 136 2.01 9.16 2.29
CA ALA A 136 3.29 9.09 3.01
C ALA A 136 3.41 7.82 3.86
N VAL A 137 2.33 7.43 4.55
CA VAL A 137 2.27 6.18 5.35
C VAL A 137 2.41 4.97 4.43
N TRP A 138 1.73 4.95 3.28
CA TRP A 138 1.86 3.88 2.28
C TRP A 138 3.30 3.70 1.83
N LEU A 139 3.97 4.77 1.41
CA LEU A 139 5.37 4.72 0.95
C LEU A 139 6.32 4.24 2.06
N ALA A 140 6.13 4.72 3.29
CA ALA A 140 6.92 4.31 4.43
C ALA A 140 6.73 2.83 4.78
N SER A 141 5.50 2.36 4.86
CA SER A 141 5.18 0.97 5.20
C SER A 141 5.65 -0.01 4.12
N VAL A 142 5.49 0.33 2.84
CA VAL A 142 5.99 -0.53 1.75
C VAL A 142 7.52 -0.58 1.75
N THR A 143 8.20 0.52 2.08
CA THR A 143 9.66 0.52 2.25
C THR A 143 10.11 -0.39 3.39
N VAL A 144 9.36 -0.42 4.49
CA VAL A 144 9.60 -1.35 5.61
C VAL A 144 9.37 -2.81 5.20
N VAL A 145 8.29 -3.09 4.48
CA VAL A 145 8.06 -4.45 3.94
C VAL A 145 9.23 -4.89 3.06
N ALA A 146 9.80 -3.98 2.27
CA ALA A 146 10.94 -4.26 1.40
C ALA A 146 12.25 -4.50 2.16
N SER A 147 12.52 -3.72 3.24
CA SER A 147 13.86 -3.56 3.83
C SER A 147 13.95 -3.93 5.31
N GLY A 148 12.83 -3.97 6.02
CA GLY A 148 12.74 -4.12 7.47
C GLY A 148 12.44 -2.81 8.19
N THR A 149 11.94 -2.93 9.43
CA THR A 149 11.56 -1.76 10.25
C THR A 149 12.77 -1.06 10.85
N THR A 150 12.60 0.21 11.18
CA THR A 150 13.59 1.04 11.87
C THR A 150 12.96 1.70 13.10
N PRO A 151 13.77 2.07 14.11
CA PRO A 151 13.26 2.82 15.27
C PRO A 151 12.54 4.12 14.90
N ASP A 152 13.03 4.85 13.88
CA ASP A 152 12.44 6.10 13.42
C ASP A 152 11.08 5.86 12.77
N HIS A 153 10.92 4.78 12.01
CA HIS A 153 9.62 4.38 11.45
C HIS A 153 8.61 4.06 12.56
N GLU A 154 8.98 3.26 13.55
CA GLU A 154 8.09 2.93 14.67
C GLU A 154 7.72 4.17 15.49
N GLN A 155 8.66 5.10 15.69
CA GLN A 155 8.39 6.38 16.34
C GLN A 155 7.43 7.25 15.51
N GLY A 156 7.60 7.27 14.19
CA GLY A 156 6.70 7.97 13.28
C GLY A 156 5.27 7.43 13.33
N LYS A 157 5.09 6.11 13.33
CA LYS A 157 3.76 5.47 13.50
C LYS A 157 3.14 5.80 14.86
N SER A 158 3.93 5.79 15.94
CA SER A 158 3.44 6.17 17.27
C SER A 158 2.99 7.64 17.31
N ALA A 159 3.78 8.53 16.73
CA ALA A 159 3.45 9.94 16.62
C ALA A 159 2.15 10.18 15.82
N LEU A 160 1.96 9.40 14.73
CA LEU A 160 0.75 9.47 13.92
C LEU A 160 -0.49 9.01 14.68
N ARG A 161 -0.40 7.89 15.43
CA ARG A 161 -1.50 7.41 16.31
C ARG A 161 -1.92 8.45 17.36
N GLU A 162 -0.96 9.25 17.81
CA GLU A 162 -1.18 10.33 18.78
C GLU A 162 -1.67 11.65 18.13
N GLY A 163 -1.84 11.67 16.80
CA GLY A 163 -2.24 12.86 16.05
C GLY A 163 -1.20 13.98 16.08
N ARG A 164 0.07 13.66 16.24
CA ARG A 164 1.12 14.70 16.30
C ARG A 164 1.33 15.33 14.91
N PRO A 165 1.36 16.67 14.84
CA PRO A 165 1.75 17.37 13.62
C PRO A 165 3.14 16.92 13.15
N GLY A 166 3.33 16.79 11.82
CA GLY A 166 4.61 16.37 11.23
C GLY A 166 4.91 14.88 11.28
N ALA A 167 4.05 14.03 11.87
CA ALA A 167 4.25 12.59 11.86
C ALA A 167 4.32 11.99 10.43
N PRO A 168 3.50 12.41 9.45
CA PRO A 168 3.65 11.98 8.06
C PRO A 168 5.00 12.37 7.46
N SER A 169 5.49 13.58 7.73
CA SER A 169 6.81 14.04 7.29
C SER A 169 7.94 13.18 7.89
N ALA A 170 7.84 12.84 9.18
CA ALA A 170 8.82 11.97 9.83
C ALA A 170 8.84 10.56 9.22
N LEU A 171 7.66 9.99 8.89
CA LEU A 171 7.55 8.70 8.21
C LEU A 171 8.17 8.73 6.81
N TRP A 172 7.90 9.79 6.04
CA TRP A 172 8.52 9.97 4.73
C TRP A 172 10.04 10.08 4.81
N LEU A 173 10.57 10.86 5.77
CA LEU A 173 12.02 10.98 5.97
C LEU A 173 12.66 9.64 6.35
N SER A 174 12.02 8.88 7.24
CA SER A 174 12.47 7.52 7.59
C SER A 174 12.47 6.59 6.37
N ALA A 175 11.41 6.64 5.54
CA ALA A 175 11.32 5.85 4.31
C ALA A 175 12.48 6.20 3.35
N ARG A 176 12.75 7.48 3.13
CA ARG A 176 13.85 7.93 2.26
C ARG A 176 15.22 7.44 2.76
N GLN A 177 15.46 7.56 4.05
CA GLN A 177 16.71 7.08 4.63
C GLN A 177 16.87 5.57 4.46
N THR A 178 15.84 4.80 4.83
CA THR A 178 15.82 3.33 4.69
C THR A 178 15.99 2.90 3.23
N ALA A 179 15.32 3.58 2.30
CA ALA A 179 15.45 3.30 0.88
C ALA A 179 16.86 3.59 0.34
N GLN A 180 17.51 4.66 0.81
CA GLN A 180 18.90 4.96 0.45
C GLN A 180 19.85 3.88 0.95
N GLU A 181 19.73 3.48 2.21
CA GLU A 181 20.55 2.43 2.83
C GLU A 181 20.36 1.06 2.14
N SER A 182 19.17 0.80 1.61
CA SER A 182 18.82 -0.44 0.91
C SER A 182 18.94 -0.37 -0.62
N SER A 183 19.47 0.72 -1.18
CA SER A 183 19.56 0.97 -2.62
C SER A 183 18.22 0.97 -3.36
N LEU A 184 17.15 1.39 -2.69
CA LEU A 184 15.78 1.47 -3.21
C LEU A 184 15.34 2.91 -3.52
N GLY A 185 16.22 3.92 -3.44
CA GLY A 185 15.88 5.33 -3.60
C GLY A 185 15.08 5.60 -4.87
N ASP A 186 15.59 5.18 -6.03
CA ASP A 186 14.92 5.35 -7.33
C ASP A 186 13.55 4.64 -7.39
N ARG A 187 13.39 3.53 -6.69
CA ARG A 187 12.11 2.79 -6.63
C ARG A 187 11.10 3.52 -5.76
N LEU A 188 11.54 4.08 -4.64
CA LEU A 188 10.69 4.89 -3.77
C LEU A 188 10.20 6.16 -4.49
N GLU A 189 11.08 6.87 -5.20
CA GLU A 189 10.72 8.06 -5.96
C GLU A 189 9.70 7.74 -7.06
N ARG A 190 9.90 6.67 -7.83
CA ARG A 190 8.93 6.21 -8.84
C ARG A 190 7.59 5.83 -8.21
N ALA A 191 7.60 5.16 -7.07
CA ALA A 191 6.37 4.80 -6.37
C ALA A 191 5.62 6.05 -5.89
N ALA A 192 6.33 7.06 -5.36
CA ALA A 192 5.76 8.34 -4.97
C ALA A 192 5.11 9.06 -6.17
N GLU A 193 5.83 9.17 -7.28
CA GLU A 193 5.31 9.76 -8.53
C GLU A 193 4.06 9.03 -9.04
N ALA A 194 4.10 7.69 -9.06
CA ALA A 194 3.00 6.86 -9.58
C ALA A 194 1.70 6.98 -8.77
N ILE A 195 1.80 7.24 -7.45
CA ILE A 195 0.61 7.48 -6.61
C ILE A 195 0.24 8.96 -6.51
N GLY A 196 1.02 9.86 -7.15
CA GLY A 196 0.78 11.29 -7.16
C GLY A 196 1.20 12.00 -5.88
N PHE A 197 2.13 11.43 -5.11
CA PHE A 197 2.64 12.04 -3.89
C PHE A 197 3.84 12.95 -4.17
N ASP A 198 3.73 14.21 -3.73
CA ASP A 198 4.78 15.22 -3.80
C ASP A 198 5.09 15.73 -2.37
N PRO A 199 6.23 15.36 -1.79
CA PRO A 199 6.55 15.71 -0.40
C PRO A 199 6.61 17.22 -0.14
N ASP A 200 6.95 18.03 -1.15
CA ASP A 200 7.06 19.47 -1.01
C ASP A 200 5.67 20.17 -0.99
N GLN A 201 4.66 19.53 -1.54
CA GLN A 201 3.28 20.03 -1.58
C GLN A 201 2.36 19.34 -0.56
N ASP A 202 2.61 18.05 -0.30
CA ASP A 202 1.69 17.18 0.42
C ASP A 202 2.01 17.08 1.92
N LEU A 203 3.22 17.46 2.34
CA LEU A 203 3.62 17.43 3.73
C LEU A 203 3.79 18.83 4.31
N PRO A 204 3.31 19.06 5.55
CA PRO A 204 3.57 20.31 6.24
C PRO A 204 5.07 20.50 6.50
N ALA A 205 5.53 21.73 6.36
CA ALA A 205 6.91 22.12 6.68
C ALA A 205 7.23 21.95 8.16
#